data_99004de697c105f7b508e31abe7ef6e2
#
_entry.id   99004de697c105f7b508e31abe7ef6e2
#
_cell.length_a   1.000
_cell.length_b   1.000
_cell.length_c   1.000
_cell.angle_alpha   90.00
_cell.angle_beta   90.00
_cell.angle_gamma   90.00
#
_symmetry.space_group_name_H-M   'P 1'
#
loop_
_entity.id
_entity.type
_entity.pdbx_description
1 polymer ?
#
loop_
_entity_poly.entity_id
_entity_poly.type
_entity_poly.pdbx_seq_one_letter_code
_entity_poly.pdbx_strand_id
1 'polypeptide(L)'
;EIGVRLVGSEMCIRDRLLLVLIIFSVAVCIRLKTGGPMIGLFASWIFIYLVCKIVRIPYDNVVAGAYDAIRMVVPTLCLLMAIGVMIGTWLQSGTIATIIAWGLKMINPAWLLPLTLLFCSVLSVVTGTSYGSVGSAGVAMMAIGNAMGINSGMVAGAVICGAMFGDKLSPLSDTTNLAPAVAGAKLGDHIRAMFWTTIPTYIITLIIFTVLGIQQTSGGYTAGDISNYITELNGEFHLGAVTLIPAILIIVLLLCKVNAISALGISSFAAGAVSFFVQHATLQSIIQTAYSGYTTTIEEGVLQSILNRGGMGSMLQYVAIISFAVGMGGMLEKLGVLEHILNAVVKRINSDGSMILVTLIVGYITSLISCSQPMSHVLTGRLMAPVFKERKVAPEILSRCLEDSGTMAGPMIPWHGYGVYMAGTLGVA
;
A
#
# COMPACT_ATOMS: atom_id res chain seq x y z
N GLU A 1 -34.74 -18.27 -0.93
CA GLU A 1 -35.44 -18.13 0.38
C GLU A 1 -35.14 -19.22 1.41
N ILE A 2 -34.38 -20.27 1.08
CA ILE A 2 -34.03 -21.37 2.03
C ILE A 2 -32.76 -21.04 2.86
N GLY A 3 -31.97 -20.04 2.47
CA GLY A 3 -30.71 -19.68 3.14
C GLY A 3 -30.82 -18.83 4.42
N VAL A 4 -31.97 -18.21 4.69
CA VAL A 4 -32.09 -17.17 5.76
C VAL A 4 -32.53 -17.72 7.12
N ARG A 5 -32.96 -18.96 7.24
CA ARG A 5 -33.56 -19.51 8.48
C ARG A 5 -32.66 -20.37 9.37
N LEU A 6 -31.38 -20.60 9.01
CA LEU A 6 -30.42 -21.33 9.86
C LEU A 6 -29.45 -20.42 10.62
N VAL A 7 -29.80 -19.15 10.82
CA VAL A 7 -28.98 -18.10 11.49
C VAL A 7 -29.32 -18.08 12.99
N GLY A 8 -29.24 -19.21 13.64
CA GLY A 8 -29.29 -19.31 15.10
C GLY A 8 -27.89 -19.41 15.72
N SER A 9 -27.83 -19.50 17.06
CA SER A 9 -26.61 -19.49 17.88
C SER A 9 -25.46 -20.41 17.44
N GLU A 10 -25.71 -21.46 16.67
CA GLU A 10 -24.70 -22.40 16.18
C GLU A 10 -23.78 -21.81 15.09
N MET A 11 -24.29 -20.89 14.26
CA MET A 11 -23.47 -20.22 13.26
C MET A 11 -22.42 -19.29 13.89
N CYS A 12 -22.73 -18.70 15.04
CA CYS A 12 -21.82 -17.80 15.75
C CYS A 12 -20.57 -18.52 16.32
N ILE A 13 -20.68 -19.75 16.74
CA ILE A 13 -19.54 -20.55 17.26
C ILE A 13 -18.62 -20.96 16.10
N ARG A 14 -19.21 -21.41 15.00
CA ARG A 14 -18.50 -21.82 13.79
C ARG A 14 -17.72 -20.67 13.17
N ASP A 15 -18.33 -19.48 13.05
CA ASP A 15 -17.71 -18.31 12.45
C ASP A 15 -16.54 -17.81 13.29
N ARG A 16 -16.67 -17.86 14.62
CA ARG A 16 -15.58 -17.57 15.56
C ARG A 16 -14.44 -18.57 15.43
N LEU A 17 -14.74 -19.87 15.35
CA LEU A 17 -13.74 -20.91 15.19
C LEU A 17 -12.96 -20.75 13.89
N LEU A 18 -13.66 -20.45 12.77
CA LEU A 18 -13.03 -20.21 11.50
C LEU A 18 -12.08 -19.02 11.53
N LEU A 19 -12.52 -17.89 12.10
CA LEU A 19 -11.67 -16.72 12.26
C LEU A 19 -10.46 -16.97 13.14
N VAL A 20 -10.63 -17.68 14.26
CA VAL A 20 -9.53 -18.07 15.15
C VAL A 20 -8.51 -18.95 14.40
N LEU A 21 -8.96 -19.92 13.61
CA LEU A 21 -8.08 -20.78 12.82
C LEU A 21 -7.30 -20.00 11.76
N ILE A 22 -7.96 -19.06 11.10
CA ILE A 22 -7.32 -18.18 10.09
C ILE A 22 -6.26 -17.30 10.75
N ILE A 23 -6.62 -16.58 11.82
CA ILE A 23 -5.69 -15.70 12.55
C ILE A 23 -4.52 -16.51 13.11
N PHE A 24 -4.80 -17.67 13.68
CA PHE A 24 -3.77 -18.55 14.23
C PHE A 24 -2.81 -19.04 13.14
N SER A 25 -3.30 -19.51 12.00
CA SER A 25 -2.45 -20.00 10.91
C SER A 25 -1.53 -18.91 10.36
N VAL A 26 -2.05 -17.69 10.15
CA VAL A 26 -1.27 -16.54 9.69
C VAL A 26 -0.24 -16.12 10.75
N ALA A 27 -0.65 -16.02 12.02
CA ALA A 27 0.24 -15.63 13.12
C ALA A 27 1.39 -16.64 13.34
N VAL A 28 1.09 -17.94 13.24
CA VAL A 28 2.11 -18.99 13.34
C VAL A 28 3.13 -18.88 12.21
N CYS A 29 2.68 -18.70 10.97
CA CYS A 29 3.58 -18.56 9.82
C CYS A 29 4.47 -17.32 9.92
N ILE A 30 3.94 -16.19 10.40
CA ILE A 30 4.72 -14.98 10.65
C ILE A 30 5.77 -15.23 11.74
N ARG A 31 5.38 -15.89 12.85
CA ARG A 31 6.27 -16.13 13.99
C ARG A 31 7.40 -17.14 13.68
N LEU A 32 7.11 -18.14 12.89
CA LEU A 32 8.11 -19.13 12.48
C LEU A 32 9.07 -18.62 11.39
N LYS A 33 8.81 -17.44 10.81
CA LYS A 33 9.58 -16.87 9.69
C LYS A 33 9.72 -17.82 8.48
N THR A 34 8.80 -18.77 8.34
CA THR A 34 8.76 -19.77 7.28
C THR A 34 7.77 -19.36 6.20
N GLY A 35 8.23 -18.87 5.05
CA GLY A 35 7.39 -18.50 3.91
C GLY A 35 6.44 -17.31 4.14
N GLY A 36 6.61 -16.55 5.24
CA GLY A 36 5.78 -15.39 5.56
C GLY A 36 4.29 -15.72 5.74
N PRO A 37 3.40 -14.75 5.59
CA PRO A 37 1.96 -14.94 5.74
C PRO A 37 1.32 -15.78 4.63
N MET A 38 2.02 -16.00 3.51
CA MET A 38 1.46 -16.65 2.31
C MET A 38 0.96 -18.07 2.59
N ILE A 39 1.72 -18.88 3.32
CA ILE A 39 1.35 -20.27 3.65
C ILE A 39 0.13 -20.28 4.57
N GLY A 40 0.07 -19.36 5.56
CA GLY A 40 -1.08 -19.24 6.46
C GLY A 40 -2.36 -18.82 5.73
N LEU A 41 -2.23 -17.91 4.76
CA LEU A 41 -3.34 -17.49 3.92
C LEU A 41 -3.82 -18.63 3.00
N PHE A 42 -2.90 -19.38 2.41
CA PHE A 42 -3.26 -20.57 1.63
C PHE A 42 -3.95 -21.64 2.49
N ALA A 43 -3.45 -21.91 3.71
CA ALA A 43 -4.10 -22.82 4.63
C ALA A 43 -5.52 -22.36 5.02
N SER A 44 -5.76 -21.06 5.09
CA SER A 44 -7.09 -20.49 5.34
C SER A 44 -8.13 -20.87 4.29
N TRP A 45 -7.73 -20.97 3.01
CA TRP A 45 -8.61 -21.45 1.93
C TRP A 45 -9.02 -22.91 2.15
N ILE A 46 -8.09 -23.74 2.62
CA ILE A 46 -8.36 -25.15 2.96
C ILE A 46 -9.33 -25.23 4.14
N PHE A 47 -9.14 -24.41 5.19
CA PHE A 47 -10.07 -24.36 6.33
C PHE A 47 -11.48 -23.94 5.90
N ILE A 48 -11.61 -22.94 5.03
CA ILE A 48 -12.91 -22.51 4.48
C ILE A 48 -13.55 -23.68 3.71
N TYR A 49 -12.79 -24.37 2.87
CA TYR A 49 -13.28 -25.56 2.14
C TYR A 49 -13.81 -26.63 3.10
N LEU A 50 -13.04 -26.97 4.13
CA LEU A 50 -13.44 -27.99 5.12
C LEU A 50 -14.72 -27.58 5.86
N VAL A 51 -14.82 -26.30 6.27
CA VAL A 51 -16.04 -25.77 6.92
C VAL A 51 -17.23 -25.85 5.96
N CYS A 52 -17.09 -25.50 4.69
CA CYS A 52 -18.15 -25.63 3.70
C CYS A 52 -18.64 -27.07 3.57
N LYS A 53 -17.72 -28.05 3.57
CA LYS A 53 -18.06 -29.48 3.53
C LYS A 53 -18.82 -29.94 4.77
N ILE A 54 -18.37 -29.55 5.97
CA ILE A 54 -19.01 -29.91 7.25
C ILE A 54 -20.43 -29.34 7.31
N VAL A 55 -20.62 -28.09 6.87
CA VAL A 55 -21.90 -27.37 6.95
C VAL A 55 -22.80 -27.63 5.74
N ARG A 56 -22.31 -28.38 4.75
CA ARG A 56 -23.00 -28.67 3.48
C ARG A 56 -23.35 -27.43 2.67
N ILE A 57 -22.49 -26.40 2.67
CA ILE A 57 -22.59 -25.23 1.81
C ILE A 57 -21.89 -25.57 0.49
N PRO A 58 -22.49 -25.30 -0.70
CA PRO A 58 -21.81 -25.49 -1.98
C PRO A 58 -20.56 -24.61 -2.06
N TYR A 59 -19.37 -25.24 -2.10
CA TYR A 59 -18.09 -24.50 -2.10
C TYR A 59 -17.93 -23.61 -3.33
N ASP A 60 -18.47 -24.03 -4.49
CA ASP A 60 -18.40 -23.28 -5.74
C ASP A 60 -19.01 -21.87 -5.62
N ASN A 61 -20.08 -21.72 -4.83
CA ASN A 61 -20.70 -20.42 -4.57
C ASN A 61 -19.80 -19.55 -3.68
N VAL A 62 -19.04 -20.17 -2.78
CA VAL A 62 -18.16 -19.45 -1.85
C VAL A 62 -16.88 -19.03 -2.56
N VAL A 63 -16.27 -19.92 -3.35
CA VAL A 63 -15.05 -19.62 -4.10
C VAL A 63 -15.29 -18.57 -5.20
N ALA A 64 -16.49 -18.48 -5.74
CA ALA A 64 -16.86 -17.39 -6.66
C ALA A 64 -16.63 -16.01 -6.02
N GLY A 65 -16.89 -15.86 -4.70
CA GLY A 65 -16.56 -14.63 -3.96
C GLY A 65 -15.08 -14.32 -3.95
N ALA A 66 -14.21 -15.33 -3.88
CA ALA A 66 -12.76 -15.12 -3.99
C ALA A 66 -12.38 -14.58 -5.37
N TYR A 67 -12.95 -15.14 -6.43
CA TYR A 67 -12.65 -14.69 -7.81
C TYR A 67 -13.15 -13.26 -8.06
N ASP A 68 -14.34 -12.92 -7.57
CA ASP A 68 -14.88 -11.57 -7.65
C ASP A 68 -13.98 -10.55 -6.89
N ALA A 69 -13.54 -10.91 -5.70
CA ALA A 69 -12.65 -10.06 -4.88
C ALA A 69 -11.26 -9.88 -5.53
N ILE A 70 -10.65 -10.96 -6.05
CA ILE A 70 -9.38 -10.92 -6.77
C ILE A 70 -9.50 -10.05 -8.03
N ARG A 71 -10.59 -10.15 -8.77
CA ARG A 71 -10.82 -9.32 -9.97
C ARG A 71 -10.74 -7.82 -9.66
N MET A 72 -11.20 -7.38 -8.50
CA MET A 72 -11.13 -5.96 -8.09
C MET A 72 -9.70 -5.48 -7.84
N VAL A 73 -8.78 -6.36 -7.46
CA VAL A 73 -7.39 -5.99 -7.15
C VAL A 73 -6.39 -6.33 -8.27
N VAL A 74 -6.85 -6.89 -9.39
CA VAL A 74 -5.98 -7.17 -10.57
C VAL A 74 -5.15 -5.94 -11.00
N PRO A 75 -5.70 -4.71 -11.06
CA PRO A 75 -4.89 -3.53 -11.39
C PRO A 75 -3.71 -3.34 -10.42
N THR A 76 -3.92 -3.56 -9.12
CA THR A 76 -2.86 -3.46 -8.09
C THR A 76 -1.79 -4.55 -8.28
N LEU A 77 -2.18 -5.77 -8.67
CA LEU A 77 -1.24 -6.86 -8.95
C LEU A 77 -0.37 -6.54 -10.18
N CYS A 78 -0.97 -6.01 -11.24
CA CYS A 78 -0.24 -5.55 -12.43
C CYS A 78 0.71 -4.39 -12.09
N LEU A 79 0.27 -3.46 -11.25
CA LEU A 79 1.07 -2.33 -10.80
C LEU A 79 2.31 -2.77 -10.03
N LEU A 80 2.19 -3.75 -9.12
CA LEU A 80 3.33 -4.34 -8.40
C LEU A 80 4.38 -4.93 -9.35
N MET A 81 3.95 -5.70 -10.33
CA MET A 81 4.86 -6.29 -11.32
C MET A 81 5.58 -5.19 -12.13
N ALA A 82 4.86 -4.15 -12.55
CA ALA A 82 5.44 -3.01 -13.26
C ALA A 82 6.46 -2.24 -12.41
N ILE A 83 6.21 -2.07 -11.10
CA ILE A 83 7.16 -1.46 -10.16
C ILE A 83 8.42 -2.30 -10.03
N GLY A 84 8.30 -3.63 -9.95
CA GLY A 84 9.47 -4.51 -9.92
C GLY A 84 10.37 -4.30 -11.14
N VAL A 85 9.80 -4.26 -12.35
CA VAL A 85 10.51 -3.95 -13.60
C VAL A 85 11.15 -2.57 -13.52
N MET A 86 10.40 -1.56 -13.08
CA MET A 86 10.91 -0.20 -12.98
C MET A 86 12.10 -0.09 -12.03
N ILE A 87 12.01 -0.64 -10.82
CA ILE A 87 13.13 -0.59 -9.87
C ILE A 87 14.39 -1.26 -10.47
N GLY A 88 14.26 -2.45 -11.08
CA GLY A 88 15.39 -3.12 -11.72
C GLY A 88 16.03 -2.27 -12.83
N THR A 89 15.21 -1.77 -13.75
CA THR A 89 15.72 -0.95 -14.87
C THR A 89 16.26 0.41 -14.42
N TRP A 90 15.69 1.05 -13.39
CA TRP A 90 16.19 2.29 -12.80
C TRP A 90 17.53 2.10 -12.09
N LEU A 91 17.74 0.96 -11.47
CA LEU A 91 19.04 0.61 -10.88
C LEU A 91 20.07 0.46 -12.00
N GLN A 92 19.80 -0.34 -13.02
CA GLN A 92 20.74 -0.59 -14.10
C GLN A 92 21.06 0.66 -14.92
N SER A 93 20.09 1.57 -15.11
CA SER A 93 20.31 2.84 -15.81
C SER A 93 21.11 3.87 -15.02
N GLY A 94 21.42 3.60 -13.74
CA GLY A 94 22.03 4.58 -12.85
C GLY A 94 21.06 5.68 -12.38
N THR A 95 19.77 5.56 -12.67
CA THR A 95 18.74 6.53 -12.22
C THR A 95 18.73 6.63 -10.69
N ILE A 96 18.60 5.48 -9.99
CA ILE A 96 18.59 5.45 -8.53
C ILE A 96 19.94 5.90 -7.97
N ALA A 97 21.05 5.48 -8.55
CA ALA A 97 22.38 5.90 -8.13
C ALA A 97 22.56 7.43 -8.22
N THR A 98 22.08 8.04 -9.31
CA THR A 98 22.11 9.51 -9.49
C THR A 98 21.20 10.23 -8.49
N ILE A 99 20.01 9.70 -8.23
CA ILE A 99 19.08 10.24 -7.23
C ILE A 99 19.73 10.21 -5.84
N ILE A 100 20.39 9.11 -5.48
CA ILE A 100 21.14 8.99 -4.22
C ILE A 100 22.27 10.04 -4.18
N ALA A 101 23.14 10.08 -5.18
CA ALA A 101 24.29 10.96 -5.21
C ALA A 101 23.91 12.45 -5.12
N TRP A 102 22.84 12.86 -5.82
CA TRP A 102 22.36 14.23 -5.77
C TRP A 102 21.58 14.52 -4.49
N GLY A 103 20.75 13.56 -4.03
CA GLY A 103 20.03 13.67 -2.76
C GLY A 103 20.96 13.85 -1.56
N LEU A 104 22.05 13.07 -1.49
CA LEU A 104 23.08 13.18 -0.46
C LEU A 104 23.78 14.56 -0.45
N LYS A 105 23.92 15.20 -1.62
CA LYS A 105 24.51 16.55 -1.73
C LYS A 105 23.56 17.67 -1.38
N MET A 106 22.26 17.51 -1.68
CA MET A 106 21.28 18.61 -1.63
C MET A 106 20.42 18.60 -0.37
N ILE A 107 20.13 17.42 0.20
CA ILE A 107 19.18 17.27 1.30
C ILE A 107 19.96 17.11 2.61
N ASN A 108 19.66 18.00 3.56
CA ASN A 108 20.15 17.82 4.92
C ASN A 108 19.36 16.67 5.58
N PRO A 109 20.03 15.66 6.18
CA PRO A 109 19.37 14.50 6.81
C PRO A 109 18.24 14.88 7.79
N ALA A 110 18.37 15.98 8.54
CA ALA A 110 17.35 16.46 9.47
C ALA A 110 16.01 16.79 8.78
N TRP A 111 16.05 17.22 7.55
CA TRP A 111 14.88 17.62 6.78
C TRP A 111 14.35 16.52 5.83
N LEU A 112 15.02 15.38 5.74
CA LEU A 112 14.62 14.33 4.80
C LEU A 112 13.20 13.84 5.09
N LEU A 113 12.87 13.52 6.35
CA LEU A 113 11.55 12.97 6.70
C LEU A 113 10.40 13.95 6.40
N PRO A 114 10.43 15.23 6.86
CA PRO A 114 9.38 16.18 6.52
C PRO A 114 9.32 16.49 5.01
N LEU A 115 10.45 16.57 4.30
CA LEU A 115 10.47 16.76 2.86
C LEU A 115 9.88 15.56 2.12
N THR A 116 10.15 14.34 2.57
CA THR A 116 9.56 13.11 2.03
C THR A 116 8.04 13.15 2.17
N LEU A 117 7.54 13.49 3.36
CA LEU A 117 6.11 13.62 3.61
C LEU A 117 5.47 14.63 2.66
N LEU A 118 6.03 15.85 2.57
CA LEU A 118 5.53 16.93 1.72
C LEU A 118 5.58 16.55 0.23
N PHE A 119 6.68 16.01 -0.24
CA PHE A 119 6.86 15.65 -1.66
C PHE A 119 5.88 14.57 -2.10
N CYS A 120 5.75 13.49 -1.30
CA CYS A 120 4.79 12.43 -1.59
C CYS A 120 3.34 12.94 -1.49
N SER A 121 3.04 13.88 -0.58
CA SER A 121 1.72 14.49 -0.47
C SER A 121 1.33 15.28 -1.70
N VAL A 122 2.22 16.19 -2.14
CA VAL A 122 1.97 17.02 -3.34
C VAL A 122 1.77 16.13 -4.56
N LEU A 123 2.65 15.16 -4.77
CA LEU A 123 2.54 14.26 -5.92
C LEU A 123 1.24 13.45 -5.88
N SER A 124 0.85 12.95 -4.71
CA SER A 124 -0.37 12.16 -4.55
C SER A 124 -1.64 12.98 -4.73
N VAL A 125 -1.69 14.23 -4.22
CA VAL A 125 -2.84 15.14 -4.45
C VAL A 125 -3.04 15.39 -5.94
N VAL A 126 -1.94 15.66 -6.67
CA VAL A 126 -2.01 16.03 -8.09
C VAL A 126 -2.31 14.83 -8.98
N THR A 127 -1.73 13.67 -8.67
CA THR A 127 -1.92 12.45 -9.47
C THR A 127 -3.20 11.68 -9.11
N GLY A 128 -3.74 11.89 -7.92
CA GLY A 128 -4.90 11.16 -7.40
C GLY A 128 -4.62 9.69 -7.10
N THR A 129 -3.36 9.32 -6.85
CA THR A 129 -3.01 7.93 -6.55
C THR A 129 -1.86 7.81 -5.56
N SER A 130 -2.15 7.17 -4.41
CA SER A 130 -1.11 6.80 -3.45
C SER A 130 -0.17 5.73 -3.98
N TYR A 131 -0.70 4.77 -4.74
CA TYR A 131 0.11 3.71 -5.35
C TYR A 131 1.18 4.27 -6.31
N GLY A 132 0.79 5.18 -7.20
CA GLY A 132 1.71 5.82 -8.14
C GLY A 132 2.75 6.68 -7.45
N SER A 133 2.36 7.42 -6.41
CA SER A 133 3.24 8.29 -5.63
C SER A 133 4.28 7.48 -4.84
N VAL A 134 3.87 6.36 -4.23
CA VAL A 134 4.79 5.45 -3.53
C VAL A 134 5.75 4.78 -4.52
N GLY A 135 5.23 4.28 -5.65
CA GLY A 135 6.04 3.62 -6.67
C GLY A 135 7.04 4.54 -7.40
N SER A 136 6.88 5.85 -7.33
CA SER A 136 7.77 6.83 -7.96
C SER A 136 8.58 7.62 -6.93
N ALA A 137 7.98 8.67 -6.35
CA ALA A 137 8.61 9.50 -5.34
C ALA A 137 9.04 8.71 -4.10
N GLY A 138 8.18 7.76 -3.66
CA GLY A 138 8.46 6.95 -2.48
C GLY A 138 9.74 6.12 -2.64
N VAL A 139 9.90 5.45 -3.75
CA VAL A 139 11.12 4.66 -4.05
C VAL A 139 12.37 5.55 -4.06
N ALA A 140 12.28 6.75 -4.67
CA ALA A 140 13.38 7.70 -4.71
C ALA A 140 13.77 8.19 -3.30
N MET A 141 12.79 8.57 -2.48
CA MET A 141 13.04 9.05 -1.11
C MET A 141 13.56 7.93 -0.20
N MET A 142 13.09 6.69 -0.39
CA MET A 142 13.64 5.52 0.31
C MET A 142 15.11 5.30 -0.02
N ALA A 143 15.50 5.42 -1.30
CA ALA A 143 16.88 5.25 -1.72
C ALA A 143 17.80 6.29 -1.06
N ILE A 144 17.38 7.58 -1.04
CA ILE A 144 18.12 8.66 -0.37
C ILE A 144 18.20 8.42 1.14
N GLY A 145 17.07 8.10 1.79
CA GLY A 145 17.00 7.91 3.23
C GLY A 145 17.85 6.73 3.72
N ASN A 146 17.82 5.62 3.00
CA ASN A 146 18.64 4.46 3.30
C ASN A 146 20.13 4.77 3.12
N ALA A 147 20.51 5.51 2.06
CA ALA A 147 21.89 5.94 1.83
C ALA A 147 22.38 6.92 2.92
N MET A 148 21.46 7.72 3.49
CA MET A 148 21.75 8.57 4.66
C MET A 148 21.75 7.81 5.99
N GLY A 149 21.54 6.49 6.01
CA GLY A 149 21.49 5.69 7.22
C GLY A 149 20.26 5.97 8.11
N ILE A 150 19.24 6.67 7.59
CA ILE A 150 18.00 6.91 8.31
C ILE A 150 17.19 5.62 8.36
N ASN A 151 16.57 5.34 9.51
CA ASN A 151 15.77 4.13 9.67
C ASN A 151 14.73 3.98 8.55
N SER A 152 14.80 2.87 7.81
CA SER A 152 13.95 2.60 6.63
C SER A 152 12.46 2.64 6.98
N GLY A 153 12.07 2.20 8.19
CA GLY A 153 10.68 2.28 8.65
C GLY A 153 10.18 3.71 8.83
N MET A 154 11.03 4.63 9.28
CA MET A 154 10.66 6.05 9.42
C MET A 154 10.50 6.71 8.05
N VAL A 155 11.40 6.42 7.11
CA VAL A 155 11.31 6.95 5.73
C VAL A 155 10.06 6.38 5.05
N ALA A 156 9.82 5.07 5.15
CA ALA A 156 8.62 4.44 4.62
C ALA A 156 7.35 5.02 5.25
N GLY A 157 7.34 5.26 6.57
CA GLY A 157 6.25 5.91 7.26
C GLY A 157 5.95 7.31 6.72
N ALA A 158 6.98 8.12 6.48
CA ALA A 158 6.82 9.46 5.88
C ALA A 158 6.28 9.39 4.44
N VAL A 159 6.77 8.44 3.63
CA VAL A 159 6.26 8.18 2.27
C VAL A 159 4.79 7.80 2.30
N ILE A 160 4.43 6.82 3.13
CA ILE A 160 3.05 6.31 3.22
C ILE A 160 2.10 7.39 3.72
N CYS A 161 2.46 8.09 4.79
CA CYS A 161 1.64 9.20 5.33
C CYS A 161 1.42 10.30 4.29
N GLY A 162 2.47 10.68 3.53
CA GLY A 162 2.36 11.66 2.47
C GLY A 162 1.48 11.19 1.32
N ALA A 163 1.70 9.98 0.83
CA ALA A 163 0.92 9.40 -0.26
C ALA A 163 -0.57 9.24 0.11
N MET A 164 -0.86 8.78 1.32
CA MET A 164 -2.22 8.62 1.83
C MET A 164 -2.94 9.96 2.03
N PHE A 165 -2.23 10.98 2.53
CA PHE A 165 -2.78 12.33 2.66
C PHE A 165 -3.26 12.87 1.31
N GLY A 166 -2.42 12.73 0.29
CA GLY A 166 -2.76 13.22 -1.04
C GLY A 166 -3.92 12.47 -1.67
N ASP A 167 -3.92 11.16 -1.55
CA ASP A 167 -4.97 10.27 -2.07
C ASP A 167 -6.35 10.62 -1.45
N LYS A 168 -6.42 10.80 -0.12
CA LYS A 168 -7.65 11.16 0.60
C LYS A 168 -8.24 12.52 0.22
N LEU A 169 -7.45 13.47 -0.22
CA LEU A 169 -7.91 14.83 -0.54
C LEU A 169 -8.01 15.10 -2.03
N SER A 170 -7.50 14.20 -2.87
CA SER A 170 -7.55 14.36 -4.31
C SER A 170 -8.93 14.02 -4.88
N PRO A 171 -9.58 14.93 -5.62
CA PRO A 171 -10.83 14.61 -6.31
C PRO A 171 -10.64 13.59 -7.44
N LEU A 172 -9.41 13.24 -7.77
CA LEU A 172 -9.06 12.26 -8.82
C LEU A 172 -8.87 10.85 -8.25
N SER A 173 -8.85 10.69 -6.93
CA SER A 173 -8.65 9.40 -6.27
C SER A 173 -9.88 8.51 -6.37
N ASP A 174 -9.65 7.22 -6.59
CA ASP A 174 -10.71 6.21 -6.65
C ASP A 174 -11.43 6.08 -5.29
N THR A 175 -10.70 6.08 -4.17
CA THR A 175 -11.28 5.96 -2.82
C THR A 175 -12.08 7.19 -2.45
N THR A 176 -11.54 8.39 -2.72
CA THR A 176 -12.23 9.68 -2.48
C THR A 176 -13.51 9.81 -3.31
N ASN A 177 -13.63 9.13 -4.44
CA ASN A 177 -14.86 9.07 -5.23
C ASN A 177 -15.81 7.95 -4.76
N LEU A 178 -15.28 6.81 -4.34
CA LEU A 178 -16.07 5.66 -3.92
C LEU A 178 -16.80 5.92 -2.58
N ALA A 179 -16.12 6.49 -1.59
CA ALA A 179 -16.67 6.70 -0.25
C ALA A 179 -17.94 7.59 -0.27
N PRO A 180 -17.98 8.77 -0.93
CA PRO A 180 -19.21 9.55 -1.04
C PRO A 180 -20.28 8.85 -1.89
N ALA A 181 -19.93 8.13 -2.95
CA ALA A 181 -20.89 7.39 -3.76
C ALA A 181 -21.63 6.33 -2.92
N VAL A 182 -20.92 5.60 -2.07
CA VAL A 182 -21.50 4.60 -1.17
C VAL A 182 -22.33 5.24 -0.05
N ALA A 183 -21.87 6.37 0.50
CA ALA A 183 -22.58 7.09 1.56
C ALA A 183 -23.79 7.90 1.06
N GLY A 184 -23.91 8.14 -0.24
CA GLY A 184 -24.91 9.04 -0.82
C GLY A 184 -24.58 10.52 -0.64
N ALA A 185 -23.30 10.88 -0.50
CA ALA A 185 -22.81 12.25 -0.36
C ALA A 185 -22.35 12.83 -1.69
N LYS A 186 -22.27 14.16 -1.78
CA LYS A 186 -21.61 14.84 -2.91
C LYS A 186 -20.09 14.89 -2.67
N LEU A 187 -19.29 14.72 -3.72
CA LEU A 187 -17.83 14.75 -3.65
C LEU A 187 -17.28 16.03 -2.99
N GLY A 188 -17.83 17.20 -3.34
CA GLY A 188 -17.38 18.46 -2.77
C GLY A 188 -17.65 18.59 -1.26
N ASP A 189 -18.79 18.08 -0.79
CA ASP A 189 -19.15 18.08 0.64
C ASP A 189 -18.29 17.07 1.40
N HIS A 190 -18.01 15.91 0.79
CA HIS A 190 -17.08 14.91 1.31
C HIS A 190 -15.67 15.50 1.51
N ILE A 191 -15.06 16.10 0.46
CA ILE A 191 -13.72 16.70 0.57
C ILE A 191 -13.69 17.79 1.66
N ARG A 192 -14.75 18.63 1.75
CA ARG A 192 -14.85 19.62 2.81
C ARG A 192 -14.92 19.00 4.21
N ALA A 193 -15.67 17.90 4.37
CA ALA A 193 -15.71 17.17 5.62
C ALA A 193 -14.38 16.54 5.99
N MET A 194 -13.61 16.05 4.98
CA MET A 194 -12.28 15.48 5.18
C MET A 194 -11.26 16.46 5.74
N PHE A 195 -11.34 17.77 5.40
CA PHE A 195 -10.42 18.77 5.93
C PHE A 195 -10.40 18.85 7.45
N TRP A 196 -11.53 18.60 8.10
CA TRP A 196 -11.65 18.68 9.56
C TRP A 196 -10.85 17.59 10.31
N THR A 197 -10.67 16.43 9.73
CA THR A 197 -9.89 15.33 10.34
C THR A 197 -8.48 15.26 9.75
N THR A 198 -8.35 15.44 8.44
CA THR A 198 -7.10 15.19 7.73
C THR A 198 -6.07 16.30 7.95
N ILE A 199 -6.47 17.59 7.93
CA ILE A 199 -5.51 18.71 8.09
C ILE A 199 -4.88 18.74 9.48
N PRO A 200 -5.64 18.68 10.60
CA PRO A 200 -5.04 18.64 11.94
C PRO A 200 -4.10 17.44 12.11
N THR A 201 -4.51 16.26 11.66
CA THR A 201 -3.69 15.05 11.72
C THR A 201 -2.41 15.21 10.91
N TYR A 202 -2.48 15.80 9.72
CA TYR A 202 -1.31 16.04 8.87
C TYR A 202 -0.31 17.00 9.50
N ILE A 203 -0.78 18.10 10.11
CA ILE A 203 0.08 19.04 10.81
C ILE A 203 0.82 18.36 11.97
N ILE A 204 0.10 17.55 12.76
CA ILE A 204 0.71 16.77 13.85
C ILE A 204 1.75 15.79 13.28
N THR A 205 1.42 15.08 12.20
CA THR A 205 2.33 14.14 11.53
C THR A 205 3.57 14.85 11.00
N LEU A 206 3.41 16.03 10.39
CA LEU A 206 4.55 16.85 9.92
C LEU A 206 5.47 17.27 11.06
N ILE A 207 4.90 17.68 12.19
CA ILE A 207 5.67 18.03 13.41
C ILE A 207 6.43 16.79 13.91
N ILE A 208 5.77 15.64 14.00
CA ILE A 208 6.39 14.38 14.46
C ILE A 208 7.58 14.02 13.56
N PHE A 209 7.39 14.00 12.22
CA PHE A 209 8.49 13.67 11.30
C PHE A 209 9.60 14.73 11.31
N THR A 210 9.27 15.98 11.56
CA THR A 210 10.30 17.04 11.73
C THR A 210 11.13 16.77 12.98
N VAL A 211 10.49 16.49 14.12
CA VAL A 211 11.20 16.17 15.38
C VAL A 211 12.05 14.90 15.24
N LEU A 212 11.49 13.84 14.64
CA LEU A 212 12.22 12.60 14.38
C LEU A 212 13.42 12.81 13.44
N GLY A 213 13.26 13.64 12.40
CA GLY A 213 14.36 13.99 11.49
C GLY A 213 15.50 14.70 12.20
N ILE A 214 15.20 15.67 13.06
CA ILE A 214 16.21 16.39 13.86
C ILE A 214 16.92 15.44 14.84
N GLN A 215 16.18 14.51 15.46
CA GLN A 215 16.77 13.55 16.41
C GLN A 215 17.70 12.55 15.72
N GLN A 216 17.40 12.13 14.50
CA GLN A 216 18.23 11.20 13.73
C GLN A 216 19.60 11.79 13.33
N THR A 217 19.71 13.10 13.18
CA THR A 217 20.98 13.77 12.86
C THR A 217 21.99 13.79 14.01
N SER A 218 21.53 13.51 15.22
CA SER A 218 22.43 13.39 16.38
C SER A 218 23.31 12.12 16.38
N GLY A 219 23.09 11.20 15.45
CA GLY A 219 23.74 9.89 15.32
C GLY A 219 24.93 9.81 14.38
N GLY A 220 25.44 10.92 13.85
CA GLY A 220 26.81 10.95 13.28
C GLY A 220 26.96 10.49 11.84
N TYR A 221 26.24 11.07 10.89
CA TYR A 221 26.63 11.00 9.48
C TYR A 221 27.78 11.97 9.22
N THR A 222 28.96 11.46 8.85
CA THR A 222 30.12 12.30 8.56
C THR A 222 30.17 12.66 7.07
N ALA A 223 30.69 13.86 6.76
CA ALA A 223 30.91 14.28 5.37
C ALA A 223 31.82 13.31 4.59
N GLY A 224 32.66 12.53 5.30
CA GLY A 224 33.51 11.49 4.73
C GLY A 224 32.71 10.32 4.16
N ASP A 225 31.66 9.89 4.84
CA ASP A 225 30.84 8.76 4.38
C ASP A 225 30.11 9.10 3.08
N ILE A 226 29.60 10.35 2.96
CA ILE A 226 28.95 10.84 1.72
C ILE A 226 29.93 10.83 0.55
N SER A 227 31.17 11.27 0.75
CA SER A 227 32.21 11.29 -0.28
C SER A 227 32.54 9.87 -0.78
N ASN A 228 32.64 8.90 0.14
CA ASN A 228 32.91 7.51 -0.16
C ASN A 228 31.78 6.89 -1.00
N TYR A 229 30.52 7.05 -0.58
CA TYR A 229 29.36 6.55 -1.34
C TYR A 229 29.27 7.13 -2.76
N ILE A 230 29.54 8.43 -2.91
CA ILE A 230 29.56 9.07 -4.23
C ILE A 230 30.69 8.50 -5.10
N THR A 231 31.86 8.22 -4.50
CA THR A 231 32.99 7.63 -5.21
C THR A 231 32.68 6.21 -5.67
N GLU A 232 32.12 5.38 -4.80
CA GLU A 232 31.68 4.02 -5.14
C GLU A 232 30.62 4.01 -6.25
N LEU A 233 29.61 4.88 -6.15
CA LEU A 233 28.57 5.02 -7.17
C LEU A 233 29.13 5.50 -8.52
N ASN A 234 30.10 6.42 -8.54
CA ASN A 234 30.78 6.84 -9.77
C ASN A 234 31.71 5.76 -10.35
N GLY A 235 32.17 4.82 -9.53
CA GLY A 235 32.95 3.67 -9.98
C GLY A 235 32.12 2.66 -10.77
N GLU A 236 30.86 2.50 -10.42
CA GLU A 236 29.96 1.51 -11.05
C GLU A 236 29.04 2.13 -12.13
N PHE A 237 28.64 3.40 -11.98
CA PHE A 237 27.67 4.06 -12.87
C PHE A 237 28.21 5.35 -13.49
N HIS A 238 27.82 5.61 -14.72
CA HIS A 238 27.98 6.93 -15.35
C HIS A 238 26.84 7.83 -14.86
N LEU A 239 27.10 8.59 -13.78
CA LEU A 239 26.10 9.47 -13.19
C LEU A 239 25.97 10.78 -13.98
N GLY A 240 24.74 11.26 -14.17
CA GLY A 240 24.49 12.53 -14.87
C GLY A 240 23.04 12.89 -15.02
N ALA A 241 22.73 14.04 -15.58
CA ALA A 241 21.35 14.51 -15.77
C ALA A 241 20.54 13.58 -16.69
N VAL A 242 21.19 12.91 -17.66
CA VAL A 242 20.52 11.98 -18.60
C VAL A 242 19.95 10.77 -17.87
N THR A 243 20.63 10.28 -16.82
CA THR A 243 20.13 9.16 -16.02
C THR A 243 18.90 9.50 -15.19
N LEU A 244 18.54 10.78 -15.02
CA LEU A 244 17.31 11.21 -14.34
C LEU A 244 16.09 11.26 -15.27
N ILE A 245 16.28 11.11 -16.59
CA ILE A 245 15.18 11.13 -17.56
C ILE A 245 14.04 10.17 -17.18
N PRO A 246 14.29 8.89 -16.80
CA PRO A 246 13.22 7.98 -16.43
C PRO A 246 12.40 8.46 -15.21
N ALA A 247 13.08 9.05 -14.21
CA ALA A 247 12.43 9.55 -13.00
C ALA A 247 11.61 10.83 -13.27
N ILE A 248 12.12 11.72 -14.09
CA ILE A 248 11.38 12.93 -14.52
C ILE A 248 10.18 12.52 -15.39
N LEU A 249 10.39 11.58 -16.30
CA LEU A 249 9.37 11.12 -17.24
C LEU A 249 8.16 10.52 -16.52
N ILE A 250 8.35 9.66 -15.51
CA ILE A 250 7.22 9.09 -14.78
C ILE A 250 6.43 10.18 -14.05
N ILE A 251 7.09 11.15 -13.43
CA ILE A 251 6.42 12.26 -12.76
C ILE A 251 5.58 13.06 -13.78
N VAL A 252 6.17 13.42 -14.92
CA VAL A 252 5.46 14.14 -15.98
C VAL A 252 4.26 13.36 -16.50
N LEU A 253 4.41 12.05 -16.74
CA LEU A 253 3.31 11.19 -17.22
C LEU A 253 2.16 11.11 -16.20
N LEU A 254 2.48 10.97 -14.91
CA LEU A 254 1.47 10.97 -13.84
C LEU A 254 0.77 12.35 -13.74
N LEU A 255 1.50 13.45 -13.85
CA LEU A 255 0.92 14.80 -13.91
C LEU A 255 0.02 14.99 -15.14
N CYS A 256 0.36 14.38 -16.27
CA CYS A 256 -0.47 14.33 -17.48
C CYS A 256 -1.65 13.33 -17.36
N LYS A 257 -1.90 12.75 -16.17
CA LYS A 257 -2.98 11.79 -15.90
C LYS A 257 -2.90 10.49 -16.72
N VAL A 258 -1.70 10.11 -17.14
CA VAL A 258 -1.47 8.80 -17.75
C VAL A 258 -1.65 7.73 -16.66
N ASN A 259 -2.28 6.62 -17.01
CA ASN A 259 -2.47 5.49 -16.09
C ASN A 259 -1.13 5.06 -15.48
N ALA A 260 -1.10 4.80 -14.16
CA ALA A 260 0.13 4.51 -13.43
C ALA A 260 0.91 3.30 -13.98
N ILE A 261 0.24 2.23 -14.41
CA ILE A 261 0.89 1.05 -15.02
C ILE A 261 1.60 1.46 -16.31
N SER A 262 0.94 2.25 -17.16
CA SER A 262 1.52 2.75 -18.42
C SER A 262 2.68 3.70 -18.16
N ALA A 263 2.57 4.59 -17.18
CA ALA A 263 3.63 5.52 -16.80
C ALA A 263 4.88 4.78 -16.30
N LEU A 264 4.70 3.75 -15.46
CA LEU A 264 5.78 2.87 -15.01
C LEU A 264 6.44 2.11 -16.16
N GLY A 265 5.63 1.57 -17.07
CA GLY A 265 6.12 0.85 -18.25
C GLY A 265 6.95 1.75 -19.17
N ILE A 266 6.45 2.95 -19.50
CA ILE A 266 7.16 3.92 -20.33
C ILE A 266 8.45 4.38 -19.64
N SER A 267 8.41 4.65 -18.34
CA SER A 267 9.62 5.01 -17.57
C SER A 267 10.65 3.87 -17.55
N SER A 268 10.18 2.61 -17.40
CA SER A 268 11.07 1.43 -17.44
C SER A 268 11.72 1.26 -18.82
N PHE A 269 10.99 1.52 -19.89
CA PHE A 269 11.50 1.48 -21.25
C PHE A 269 12.54 2.59 -21.48
N ALA A 270 12.28 3.80 -21.01
CA ALA A 270 13.24 4.91 -21.04
C ALA A 270 14.51 4.58 -20.23
N ALA A 271 14.37 3.93 -19.06
CA ALA A 271 15.49 3.45 -18.28
C ALA A 271 16.31 2.38 -19.03
N GLY A 272 15.63 1.47 -19.72
CA GLY A 272 16.31 0.51 -20.60
C GLY A 272 17.12 1.18 -21.71
N ALA A 273 16.57 2.21 -22.34
CA ALA A 273 17.29 3.01 -23.33
C ALA A 273 18.52 3.74 -22.72
N VAL A 274 18.37 4.35 -21.55
CA VAL A 274 19.49 4.97 -20.82
C VAL A 274 20.53 3.92 -20.44
N SER A 275 20.12 2.73 -19.99
CA SER A 275 21.04 1.62 -19.71
C SER A 275 21.85 1.22 -20.94
N PHE A 276 21.21 1.15 -22.10
CA PHE A 276 21.88 0.78 -23.35
C PHE A 276 22.87 1.84 -23.84
N PHE A 277 22.41 3.12 -23.91
CA PHE A 277 23.21 4.18 -24.51
C PHE A 277 24.23 4.83 -23.56
N VAL A 278 23.94 4.91 -22.27
CA VAL A 278 24.77 5.62 -21.28
C VAL A 278 25.58 4.65 -20.43
N GLN A 279 24.98 3.54 -19.99
CA GLN A 279 25.70 2.55 -19.17
C GLN A 279 26.33 1.42 -20.01
N HIS A 280 26.15 1.44 -21.33
CA HIS A 280 26.68 0.43 -22.27
C HIS A 280 26.24 -1.01 -21.95
N ALA A 281 25.03 -1.15 -21.32
CA ALA A 281 24.47 -2.44 -20.99
C ALA A 281 23.97 -3.17 -22.25
N THR A 282 24.12 -4.51 -22.27
CA THR A 282 23.58 -5.33 -23.36
C THR A 282 22.05 -5.47 -23.24
N LEU A 283 21.35 -5.67 -24.35
CA LEU A 283 19.92 -5.90 -24.35
C LEU A 283 19.54 -7.11 -23.49
N GLN A 284 20.34 -8.17 -23.52
CA GLN A 284 20.15 -9.35 -22.69
C GLN A 284 20.21 -9.00 -21.20
N SER A 285 21.20 -8.21 -20.76
CA SER A 285 21.34 -7.75 -19.38
C SER A 285 20.13 -6.91 -18.95
N ILE A 286 19.64 -6.02 -19.82
CA ILE A 286 18.45 -5.15 -19.53
C ILE A 286 17.21 -6.02 -19.28
N ILE A 287 16.94 -7.01 -20.15
CA ILE A 287 15.81 -7.91 -20.01
C ILE A 287 15.96 -8.78 -18.74
N GLN A 288 17.15 -9.28 -18.47
CA GLN A 288 17.42 -10.08 -17.28
C GLN A 288 17.21 -9.25 -16.00
N THR A 289 17.71 -8.02 -15.95
CA THR A 289 17.51 -7.12 -14.82
C THR A 289 16.04 -6.73 -14.62
N ALA A 290 15.30 -6.52 -15.69
CA ALA A 290 13.86 -6.27 -15.63
C ALA A 290 13.09 -7.41 -14.96
N TYR A 291 13.54 -8.67 -15.15
CA TYR A 291 12.92 -9.84 -14.53
C TYR A 291 13.51 -10.19 -13.16
N SER A 292 14.83 -10.33 -13.04
CA SER A 292 15.52 -10.86 -11.85
C SER A 292 15.95 -9.77 -10.87
N GLY A 293 15.96 -8.49 -11.27
CA GLY A 293 16.54 -7.37 -10.52
C GLY A 293 17.98 -7.10 -10.86
N TYR A 294 18.48 -5.98 -10.36
CA TYR A 294 19.86 -5.56 -10.52
C TYR A 294 20.75 -6.20 -9.44
N THR A 295 21.96 -6.53 -9.80
CA THR A 295 22.99 -7.02 -8.87
C THR A 295 24.22 -6.13 -9.04
N THR A 296 24.60 -5.42 -7.97
CA THR A 296 25.76 -4.53 -7.94
C THR A 296 27.08 -5.31 -7.82
N THR A 297 28.15 -4.73 -8.31
CA THR A 297 29.53 -5.22 -8.10
C THR A 297 30.14 -4.76 -6.78
N ILE A 298 29.47 -3.85 -6.05
CA ILE A 298 29.89 -3.39 -4.71
C ILE A 298 29.75 -4.55 -3.72
N GLU A 299 30.85 -4.99 -3.13
CA GLU A 299 30.93 -6.26 -2.40
C GLU A 299 30.28 -6.22 -1.01
N GLU A 300 30.33 -5.08 -0.29
CA GLU A 300 29.77 -4.96 1.06
C GLU A 300 29.22 -3.55 1.34
N GLY A 301 28.27 -3.45 2.30
CA GLY A 301 27.81 -2.19 2.85
C GLY A 301 26.35 -1.85 2.57
N VAL A 302 25.98 -0.63 2.95
CA VAL A 302 24.61 -0.11 2.81
C VAL A 302 24.21 -0.01 1.33
N LEU A 303 25.13 0.41 0.44
CA LEU A 303 24.86 0.54 -0.99
C LEU A 303 24.52 -0.80 -1.64
N GLN A 304 25.21 -1.89 -1.28
CA GLN A 304 24.89 -3.23 -1.78
C GLN A 304 23.43 -3.59 -1.50
N SER A 305 22.97 -3.38 -0.27
CA SER A 305 21.59 -3.70 0.12
C SER A 305 20.53 -2.85 -0.59
N ILE A 306 20.89 -1.60 -0.96
CA ILE A 306 20.00 -0.68 -1.68
C ILE A 306 19.98 -1.04 -3.18
N LEU A 307 21.10 -1.41 -3.76
CA LEU A 307 21.26 -1.65 -5.19
C LEU A 307 20.85 -3.07 -5.62
N ASN A 308 21.01 -4.09 -4.76
CA ASN A 308 20.58 -5.47 -5.04
C ASN A 308 19.07 -5.65 -4.87
N ARG A 309 18.28 -5.03 -5.74
CA ARG A 309 16.80 -5.02 -5.65
C ARG A 309 16.14 -4.98 -7.03
N GLY A 310 14.80 -5.01 -6.97
CA GLY A 310 13.94 -4.85 -8.15
C GLY A 310 13.69 -6.16 -8.88
N GLY A 311 13.27 -6.03 -10.13
CA GLY A 311 12.87 -7.15 -10.99
C GLY A 311 11.43 -7.61 -10.73
N MET A 312 10.74 -7.99 -11.81
CA MET A 312 9.38 -8.51 -11.74
C MET A 312 9.28 -9.73 -10.81
N GLY A 313 10.28 -10.61 -10.85
CA GLY A 313 10.33 -11.84 -10.06
C GLY A 313 10.24 -11.61 -8.55
N SER A 314 10.86 -10.53 -8.04
CA SER A 314 10.82 -10.18 -6.62
C SER A 314 9.41 -9.79 -6.14
N MET A 315 8.54 -9.36 -7.04
CA MET A 315 7.17 -8.92 -6.72
C MET A 315 6.16 -10.08 -6.72
N LEU A 316 6.48 -11.25 -7.28
CA LEU A 316 5.55 -12.37 -7.41
C LEU A 316 5.07 -12.90 -6.05
N GLN A 317 5.93 -12.89 -5.03
CA GLN A 317 5.52 -13.28 -3.68
C GLN A 317 4.42 -12.37 -3.13
N TYR A 318 4.51 -11.06 -3.35
CA TYR A 318 3.49 -10.09 -2.91
C TYR A 318 2.19 -10.24 -3.68
N VAL A 319 2.28 -10.53 -5.00
CA VAL A 319 1.11 -10.86 -5.84
C VAL A 319 0.37 -12.08 -5.27
N ALA A 320 1.11 -13.13 -4.89
CA ALA A 320 0.51 -14.32 -4.27
C ALA A 320 -0.15 -14.00 -2.91
N ILE A 321 0.53 -13.26 -2.03
CA ILE A 321 -0.01 -12.86 -0.73
C ILE A 321 -1.31 -12.08 -0.90
N ILE A 322 -1.34 -11.06 -1.76
CA ILE A 322 -2.53 -10.24 -2.02
C ILE A 322 -3.67 -11.11 -2.57
N SER A 323 -3.37 -11.99 -3.53
CA SER A 323 -4.39 -12.85 -4.15
C SER A 323 -5.04 -13.78 -3.14
N PHE A 324 -4.25 -14.45 -2.28
CA PHE A 324 -4.79 -15.33 -1.24
C PHE A 324 -5.53 -14.55 -0.15
N ALA A 325 -5.01 -13.39 0.29
CA ALA A 325 -5.63 -12.59 1.33
C ALA A 325 -6.99 -12.01 0.89
N VAL A 326 -7.02 -11.37 -0.27
CA VAL A 326 -8.25 -10.75 -0.81
C VAL A 326 -9.26 -11.83 -1.20
N GLY A 327 -8.81 -12.93 -1.78
CA GLY A 327 -9.68 -14.07 -2.10
C GLY A 327 -10.30 -14.69 -0.85
N MET A 328 -9.53 -14.86 0.22
CA MET A 328 -10.05 -15.28 1.52
C MET A 328 -11.13 -14.31 2.03
N GLY A 329 -10.89 -13.02 1.96
CA GLY A 329 -11.85 -11.98 2.34
C GLY A 329 -13.18 -12.11 1.57
N GLY A 330 -13.11 -12.32 0.24
CA GLY A 330 -14.29 -12.53 -0.61
C GLY A 330 -15.07 -13.80 -0.25
N MET A 331 -14.38 -14.89 0.10
CA MET A 331 -15.04 -16.12 0.57
C MET A 331 -15.76 -15.88 1.93
N LEU A 332 -15.15 -15.16 2.87
CA LEU A 332 -15.75 -14.85 4.17
C LEU A 332 -16.98 -13.93 4.02
N GLU A 333 -16.95 -13.02 3.05
CA GLU A 333 -18.12 -12.19 2.70
C GLU A 333 -19.27 -13.07 2.20
N LYS A 334 -19.02 -13.96 1.25
CA LYS A 334 -20.05 -14.88 0.70
C LYS A 334 -20.63 -15.84 1.75
N LEU A 335 -19.85 -16.19 2.77
CA LEU A 335 -20.32 -16.97 3.92
C LEU A 335 -21.19 -16.16 4.90
N GLY A 336 -21.29 -14.83 4.75
CA GLY A 336 -22.05 -13.95 5.65
C GLY A 336 -21.39 -13.74 7.00
N VAL A 337 -20.14 -14.18 7.18
CA VAL A 337 -19.39 -14.06 8.45
C VAL A 337 -19.26 -12.59 8.85
N LEU A 338 -18.97 -11.72 7.88
CA LEU A 338 -18.82 -10.28 8.09
C LEU A 338 -20.11 -9.63 8.60
N GLU A 339 -21.23 -9.85 7.91
CA GLU A 339 -22.53 -9.25 8.30
C GLU A 339 -22.93 -9.64 9.72
N HIS A 340 -22.67 -10.88 10.12
CA HIS A 340 -23.02 -11.36 11.45
C HIS A 340 -22.24 -10.65 12.55
N ILE A 341 -20.92 -10.50 12.38
CA ILE A 341 -20.05 -9.80 13.33
C ILE A 341 -20.45 -8.33 13.44
N LEU A 342 -20.67 -7.69 12.30
CA LEU A 342 -20.94 -6.26 12.22
C LEU A 342 -22.29 -5.90 12.81
N ASN A 343 -23.33 -6.70 12.59
CA ASN A 343 -24.66 -6.49 13.18
C ASN A 343 -24.65 -6.52 14.73
N ALA A 344 -23.75 -7.32 15.32
CA ALA A 344 -23.61 -7.35 16.77
C ALA A 344 -23.02 -6.05 17.34
N VAL A 345 -22.15 -5.38 16.56
CA VAL A 345 -21.52 -4.11 16.94
C VAL A 345 -22.48 -2.93 16.74
N VAL A 346 -23.24 -2.93 15.65
CA VAL A 346 -24.23 -1.86 15.33
C VAL A 346 -25.32 -1.74 16.40
N LYS A 347 -25.75 -2.83 17.01
CA LYS A 347 -26.75 -2.83 18.10
C LYS A 347 -26.34 -2.01 19.34
N ARG A 348 -25.09 -1.60 19.46
CA ARG A 348 -24.56 -0.81 20.59
C ARG A 348 -24.61 0.70 20.37
N ILE A 349 -25.24 1.18 19.31
CA ILE A 349 -25.33 2.60 18.98
C ILE A 349 -26.42 3.28 19.81
N ASN A 350 -25.99 4.14 20.77
CA ASN A 350 -26.89 4.87 21.64
C ASN A 350 -26.89 6.40 21.41
N SER A 351 -25.82 6.93 20.76
CA SER A 351 -25.64 8.38 20.48
C SER A 351 -24.95 8.58 19.13
N ASP A 352 -24.92 9.81 18.62
CA ASP A 352 -24.23 10.13 17.36
C ASP A 352 -22.71 9.93 17.50
N GLY A 353 -22.13 10.24 18.65
CA GLY A 353 -20.70 9.96 18.92
C GLY A 353 -20.40 8.46 18.91
N SER A 354 -21.27 7.63 19.53
CA SER A 354 -21.12 6.17 19.50
C SER A 354 -21.32 5.61 18.10
N MET A 355 -22.19 6.23 17.29
CA MET A 355 -22.38 5.85 15.89
C MET A 355 -21.13 6.08 15.06
N ILE A 356 -20.50 7.24 15.18
CA ILE A 356 -19.23 7.55 14.50
C ILE A 356 -18.15 6.53 14.93
N LEU A 357 -17.99 6.31 16.24
CA LEU A 357 -17.00 5.36 16.76
C LEU A 357 -17.26 3.93 16.25
N VAL A 358 -18.50 3.48 16.28
CA VAL A 358 -18.89 2.16 15.74
C VAL A 358 -18.60 2.09 14.25
N THR A 359 -18.87 3.14 13.48
CA THR A 359 -18.57 3.17 12.05
C THR A 359 -17.08 3.01 11.79
N LEU A 360 -16.23 3.70 12.54
CA LEU A 360 -14.77 3.56 12.45
C LEU A 360 -14.31 2.13 12.79
N ILE A 361 -14.82 1.56 13.88
CA ILE A 361 -14.51 0.17 14.28
C ILE A 361 -14.95 -0.82 13.20
N VAL A 362 -16.17 -0.66 12.68
CA VAL A 362 -16.70 -1.49 11.59
C VAL A 362 -15.82 -1.39 10.34
N GLY A 363 -15.40 -0.16 9.96
CA GLY A 363 -14.50 0.05 8.83
C GLY A 363 -13.14 -0.64 9.01
N TYR A 364 -12.57 -0.59 10.21
CA TYR A 364 -11.33 -1.32 10.53
C TYR A 364 -11.52 -2.85 10.46
N ILE A 365 -12.60 -3.39 11.05
CA ILE A 365 -12.90 -4.82 11.04
C ILE A 365 -13.13 -5.31 9.60
N THR A 366 -13.90 -4.58 8.81
CA THR A 366 -14.13 -4.92 7.40
C THR A 366 -12.84 -4.89 6.60
N SER A 367 -11.99 -3.88 6.79
CA SER A 367 -10.67 -3.79 6.14
C SER A 367 -9.75 -4.94 6.53
N LEU A 368 -9.71 -5.29 7.83
CA LEU A 368 -8.92 -6.39 8.39
C LEU A 368 -9.29 -7.75 7.76
N ILE A 369 -10.58 -7.99 7.53
CA ILE A 369 -11.09 -9.29 7.07
C ILE A 369 -11.16 -9.34 5.54
N SER A 370 -11.63 -8.27 4.90
CA SER A 370 -11.75 -8.21 3.42
C SER A 370 -10.42 -8.03 2.72
N CYS A 371 -9.41 -7.52 3.41
CA CYS A 371 -8.08 -7.18 2.85
C CYS A 371 -8.14 -6.24 1.64
N SER A 372 -9.25 -5.50 1.48
CA SER A 372 -9.55 -4.65 0.32
C SER A 372 -10.22 -3.34 0.75
N GLN A 373 -9.64 -2.20 0.37
CA GLN A 373 -10.20 -0.87 0.66
C GLN A 373 -11.60 -0.68 0.05
N PRO A 374 -11.82 -0.94 -1.28
CA PRO A 374 -13.14 -0.76 -1.87
C PRO A 374 -14.22 -1.61 -1.19
N MET A 375 -13.88 -2.86 -0.85
CA MET A 375 -14.81 -3.76 -0.17
C MET A 375 -15.14 -3.26 1.24
N SER A 376 -14.14 -2.76 1.98
CA SER A 376 -14.36 -2.14 3.29
C SER A 376 -15.33 -0.97 3.21
N HIS A 377 -15.17 -0.07 2.24
CA HIS A 377 -16.08 1.06 2.03
C HIS A 377 -17.50 0.61 1.72
N VAL A 378 -17.66 -0.33 0.77
CA VAL A 378 -18.98 -0.81 0.33
C VAL A 378 -19.72 -1.51 1.48
N LEU A 379 -19.06 -2.41 2.20
CA LEU A 379 -19.67 -3.17 3.29
C LEU A 379 -20.04 -2.27 4.47
N THR A 380 -19.09 -1.46 4.93
CA THR A 380 -19.33 -0.51 6.03
C THR A 380 -20.41 0.50 5.68
N GLY A 381 -20.36 1.05 4.46
CA GLY A 381 -21.34 2.03 4.01
C GLY A 381 -22.74 1.46 3.88
N ARG A 382 -22.91 0.26 3.30
CA ARG A 382 -24.20 -0.43 3.22
C ARG A 382 -24.80 -0.68 4.60
N LEU A 383 -23.99 -1.06 5.57
CA LEU A 383 -24.42 -1.34 6.92
C LEU A 383 -24.80 -0.07 7.69
N MET A 384 -24.03 1.00 7.54
CA MET A 384 -24.16 2.21 8.34
C MET A 384 -25.07 3.29 7.73
N ALA A 385 -25.22 3.31 6.39
CA ALA A 385 -26.06 4.33 5.72
C ALA A 385 -27.50 4.39 6.24
N PRO A 386 -28.21 3.27 6.49
CA PRO A 386 -29.55 3.32 7.10
C PRO A 386 -29.56 3.95 8.48
N VAL A 387 -28.53 3.67 9.32
CA VAL A 387 -28.40 4.19 10.69
C VAL A 387 -28.18 5.71 10.68
N PHE A 388 -27.30 6.21 9.78
CA PHE A 388 -27.08 7.65 9.61
C PHE A 388 -28.34 8.37 9.13
N LYS A 389 -29.06 7.75 8.18
CA LYS A 389 -30.33 8.30 7.68
C LYS A 389 -31.41 8.38 8.77
N GLU A 390 -31.57 7.34 9.57
CA GLU A 390 -32.51 7.30 10.70
C GLU A 390 -32.24 8.40 11.74
N ARG A 391 -30.94 8.60 12.04
CA ARG A 391 -30.48 9.64 12.97
C ARG A 391 -30.36 11.03 12.37
N LYS A 392 -30.68 11.20 11.07
CA LYS A 392 -30.60 12.48 10.34
C LYS A 392 -29.19 13.10 10.37
N VAL A 393 -28.16 12.29 10.42
CA VAL A 393 -26.76 12.74 10.31
C VAL A 393 -26.37 12.81 8.83
N ALA A 394 -25.66 13.88 8.47
CA ALA A 394 -25.30 14.17 7.09
C ALA A 394 -24.42 13.05 6.46
N PRO A 395 -24.70 12.67 5.20
CA PRO A 395 -24.02 11.55 4.54
C PRO A 395 -22.51 11.77 4.33
N GLU A 396 -22.06 13.04 4.24
CA GLU A 396 -20.63 13.36 4.17
C GLU A 396 -19.87 12.97 5.45
N ILE A 397 -20.54 12.90 6.60
CA ILE A 397 -19.93 12.41 7.84
C ILE A 397 -19.70 10.89 7.76
N LEU A 398 -20.66 10.13 7.23
CA LEU A 398 -20.46 8.71 6.96
C LEU A 398 -19.30 8.52 5.96
N SER A 399 -19.32 9.25 4.85
CA SER A 399 -18.29 9.17 3.82
C SER A 399 -16.88 9.45 4.37
N ARG A 400 -16.76 10.45 5.26
CA ARG A 400 -15.51 10.72 5.98
C ARG A 400 -15.09 9.54 6.86
N CYS A 401 -16.03 8.94 7.62
CA CYS A 401 -15.74 7.80 8.47
C CYS A 401 -15.23 6.58 7.65
N LEU A 402 -15.76 6.37 6.45
CA LEU A 402 -15.31 5.30 5.55
C LEU A 402 -13.82 5.49 5.18
N GLU A 403 -13.43 6.71 4.82
CA GLU A 403 -12.05 7.06 4.51
C GLU A 403 -11.13 7.00 5.74
N ASP A 404 -11.58 7.55 6.87
CA ASP A 404 -10.79 7.60 8.11
C ASP A 404 -10.56 6.21 8.71
N SER A 405 -11.37 5.21 8.37
CA SER A 405 -11.21 3.82 8.80
C SER A 405 -10.75 2.88 7.69
N GLY A 406 -11.54 2.70 6.64
CA GLY A 406 -11.30 1.72 5.58
C GLY A 406 -10.03 1.99 4.79
N THR A 407 -9.79 3.24 4.40
CA THR A 407 -8.60 3.64 3.66
C THR A 407 -7.36 3.61 4.56
N MET A 408 -7.45 4.22 5.74
CA MET A 408 -6.30 4.34 6.65
C MET A 408 -5.90 3.02 7.31
N ALA A 409 -6.80 2.04 7.42
CA ALA A 409 -6.48 0.73 7.94
C ALA A 409 -5.56 -0.08 7.01
N GLY A 410 -5.70 0.12 5.68
CA GLY A 410 -4.99 -0.68 4.68
C GLY A 410 -3.49 -0.81 4.90
N PRO A 411 -2.73 0.29 5.01
CA PRO A 411 -1.28 0.21 5.22
C PRO A 411 -0.86 -0.31 6.60
N MET A 412 -1.76 -0.33 7.59
CA MET A 412 -1.48 -0.79 8.95
C MET A 412 -1.64 -2.30 9.13
N ILE A 413 -2.28 -2.98 8.18
CA ILE A 413 -2.57 -4.40 8.26
C ILE A 413 -1.58 -5.17 7.38
N PRO A 414 -0.69 -6.02 7.97
CA PRO A 414 0.41 -6.67 7.24
C PRO A 414 -0.02 -7.59 6.08
N TRP A 415 -1.23 -8.13 6.12
CA TRP A 415 -1.78 -9.00 5.08
C TRP A 415 -2.81 -8.31 4.19
N HIS A 416 -3.11 -7.05 4.44
CA HIS A 416 -3.97 -6.26 3.55
C HIS A 416 -3.26 -5.96 2.24
N GLY A 417 -4.00 -6.02 1.11
CA GLY A 417 -3.41 -5.78 -0.20
C GLY A 417 -2.62 -4.48 -0.31
N TYR A 418 -3.09 -3.43 0.37
CA TYR A 418 -2.41 -2.13 0.42
C TYR A 418 -1.12 -2.17 1.25
N GLY A 419 -1.16 -2.78 2.45
CA GLY A 419 0.03 -2.93 3.30
C GLY A 419 1.12 -3.76 2.63
N VAL A 420 0.73 -4.88 2.02
CA VAL A 420 1.64 -5.75 1.25
C VAL A 420 2.27 -4.99 0.06
N TYR A 421 1.46 -4.21 -0.66
CA TYR A 421 1.96 -3.36 -1.74
C TYR A 421 3.01 -2.36 -1.25
N MET A 422 2.71 -1.63 -0.16
CA MET A 422 3.62 -0.64 0.41
C MET A 422 4.94 -1.28 0.87
N ALA A 423 4.84 -2.38 1.61
CA ALA A 423 6.01 -3.12 2.09
C ALA A 423 6.89 -3.62 0.94
N GLY A 424 6.28 -4.23 -0.09
CA GLY A 424 6.98 -4.73 -1.26
C GLY A 424 7.65 -3.63 -2.07
N THR A 425 6.93 -2.53 -2.33
CA THR A 425 7.44 -1.40 -3.13
C THR A 425 8.57 -0.66 -2.43
N LEU A 426 8.42 -0.37 -1.12
CA LEU A 426 9.43 0.36 -0.33
C LEU A 426 10.55 -0.55 0.19
N GLY A 427 10.35 -1.88 0.18
CA GLY A 427 11.31 -2.88 0.65
C GLY A 427 11.50 -2.84 2.16
N VAL A 428 10.41 -2.67 2.88
CA VAL A 428 10.35 -2.76 4.34
C VAL A 428 9.53 -3.98 4.74
N ALA A 429 9.87 -4.59 5.90
CA ALA A 429 9.17 -5.78 6.43
C ALA A 429 8.10 -5.39 7.43
#